data_46499677df78572ec0358408a1bda5fd
#
_entry.id   46499677df78572ec0358408a1bda5fd
#
_cell.length_a   1.000
_cell.length_b   1.000
_cell.length_c   1.000
_cell.angle_alpha   90.00
_cell.angle_beta   90.00
_cell.angle_gamma   90.00
#
_symmetry.space_group_name_H-M   'P 1'
#
loop_
_entity.id
_entity.type
_entity.pdbx_description
1 polymer ?
#
loop_
_entity_poly.entity_id
_entity_poly.type
_entity_poly.pdbx_seq_one_letter_code
_entity_poly.pdbx_strand_id
1 'polypeptide(L)'
;MNNKTNVLLQAEEMIKPLALEHVPQDSDVEAVIDQWLHAIATDSQFYCNPEISKPEQLKERVISLLQQNGLYTTRNAFFNEVFSALKLKPDFDAKFRFIDLFAGIGGIRLGAQANGGVCVFSSEFDSFAQNTYSFNHGEHPFGDITKVQEKNIPDHDVLLAGFPCQPFSYSGRCEGFEDKTRGTLFFDVLRILEQKKPKFALLENVKGFKSHNKGETMFIALKALEEAGYEPHWTILNSYDYGVPQYRERWYCVAIRKDLGITDFSFPDFKDRKTKLKDIINLSEDDQSLSITDFEKNRIKYHFDNYEKQERVQHDNSMYEPHTKKGRHGVFSFLKPDGSLRFHVGDVAKTQIQEAFYACLETYAPTIIANRVPKLWDIQRKLSVTESLRLQGFPDEFNFRVSKAQAYKQLGNSVTVNVVQAIIENIIKIKD
;
A
#
# COMPACT_ATOMS: atom_id res chain seq x y z
N MET A 1 16.65 -16.35 -2.78
CA MET A 1 16.36 -17.69 -3.36
C MET A 1 14.85 -17.74 -3.51
N ASN A 2 14.37 -17.89 -4.73
CA ASN A 2 12.94 -18.07 -5.00
C ASN A 2 12.47 -19.38 -4.38
N ASN A 3 11.41 -19.35 -3.58
CA ASN A 3 10.81 -20.58 -3.02
C ASN A 3 10.00 -21.37 -4.08
N LYS A 4 10.35 -21.23 -5.37
CA LYS A 4 9.66 -21.91 -6.47
C LYS A 4 10.02 -23.39 -6.48
N THR A 5 9.03 -24.25 -6.70
CA THR A 5 9.23 -25.69 -6.87
C THR A 5 9.93 -25.99 -8.20
N ASN A 6 10.52 -27.20 -8.33
CA ASN A 6 11.10 -27.62 -9.60
C ASN A 6 10.07 -27.64 -10.74
N VAL A 7 8.81 -27.94 -10.44
CA VAL A 7 7.71 -27.94 -11.41
C VAL A 7 7.49 -26.52 -11.94
N LEU A 8 7.47 -25.52 -11.07
CA LEU A 8 7.29 -24.12 -11.48
C LEU A 8 8.48 -23.61 -12.30
N LEU A 9 9.72 -23.91 -11.90
CA LEU A 9 10.90 -23.52 -12.66
C LEU A 9 10.89 -24.11 -14.08
N GLN A 10 10.50 -25.38 -14.23
CA GLN A 10 10.36 -26.02 -15.54
C GLN A 10 9.21 -25.42 -16.35
N ALA A 11 8.09 -25.10 -15.69
CA ALA A 11 6.96 -24.45 -16.35
C ALA A 11 7.34 -23.06 -16.88
N GLU A 12 8.07 -22.25 -16.10
CA GLU A 12 8.59 -20.93 -16.50
C GLU A 12 9.44 -21.01 -17.77
N GLU A 13 10.44 -21.87 -17.79
CA GLU A 13 11.32 -22.06 -18.95
C GLU A 13 10.52 -22.49 -20.20
N MET A 14 9.52 -23.34 -20.01
CA MET A 14 8.70 -23.85 -21.11
C MET A 14 7.76 -22.82 -21.71
N ILE A 15 7.15 -21.95 -20.88
CA ILE A 15 6.19 -20.94 -21.36
C ILE A 15 6.86 -19.66 -21.84
N LYS A 16 8.10 -19.41 -21.44
CA LYS A 16 8.86 -18.21 -21.78
C LYS A 16 8.90 -17.86 -23.29
N PRO A 17 9.15 -18.79 -24.22
CA PRO A 17 9.11 -18.48 -25.64
C PRO A 17 7.73 -18.00 -26.10
N LEU A 18 6.65 -18.65 -25.61
CA LEU A 18 5.29 -18.23 -25.90
C LEU A 18 4.97 -16.85 -25.32
N ALA A 19 5.42 -16.56 -24.11
CA ALA A 19 5.24 -15.25 -23.51
C ALA A 19 5.85 -14.13 -24.38
N LEU A 20 7.08 -14.34 -24.86
CA LEU A 20 7.76 -13.38 -25.73
C LEU A 20 7.04 -13.13 -27.08
N GLU A 21 6.33 -14.14 -27.61
CA GLU A 21 5.58 -14.02 -28.86
C GLU A 21 4.27 -13.23 -28.71
N HIS A 22 3.68 -13.22 -27.49
CA HIS A 22 2.30 -12.76 -27.29
C HIS A 22 2.15 -11.52 -26.43
N VAL A 23 3.27 -10.91 -25.99
CA VAL A 23 3.26 -9.67 -25.21
C VAL A 23 4.01 -8.55 -25.94
N PRO A 24 3.78 -7.28 -25.58
CA PRO A 24 4.61 -6.18 -26.09
C PRO A 24 6.11 -6.42 -25.84
N GLN A 25 6.95 -6.01 -26.78
CA GLN A 25 8.40 -6.28 -26.76
C GLN A 25 9.13 -5.71 -25.56
N ASP A 26 8.62 -4.64 -24.96
CA ASP A 26 9.16 -3.95 -23.78
C ASP A 26 8.52 -4.41 -22.45
N SER A 27 7.69 -5.48 -22.49
CA SER A 27 7.09 -6.05 -21.29
C SER A 27 8.15 -6.70 -20.40
N ASP A 28 7.95 -6.59 -19.08
CA ASP A 28 8.72 -7.36 -18.09
C ASP A 28 8.34 -8.84 -18.18
N VAL A 29 9.24 -9.64 -18.78
CA VAL A 29 8.98 -11.05 -19.09
C VAL A 29 8.84 -11.90 -17.83
N GLU A 30 9.54 -11.57 -16.73
CA GLU A 30 9.41 -12.26 -15.45
C GLU A 30 8.02 -12.04 -14.88
N ALA A 31 7.56 -10.80 -14.87
CA ALA A 31 6.20 -10.45 -14.42
C ALA A 31 5.10 -11.12 -15.28
N VAL A 32 5.31 -11.20 -16.59
CA VAL A 32 4.39 -11.88 -17.49
C VAL A 32 4.30 -13.37 -17.19
N ILE A 33 5.44 -14.05 -17.04
CA ILE A 33 5.49 -15.48 -16.74
C ILE A 33 4.80 -15.78 -15.40
N ASP A 34 5.12 -15.03 -14.36
CA ASP A 34 4.49 -15.18 -13.05
C ASP A 34 2.98 -14.93 -13.14
N GLN A 35 2.55 -13.90 -13.85
CA GLN A 35 1.13 -13.63 -14.07
C GLN A 35 0.43 -14.78 -14.79
N TRP A 36 1.04 -15.39 -15.82
CA TRP A 36 0.45 -16.53 -16.53
C TRP A 36 0.31 -17.76 -15.64
N LEU A 37 1.33 -18.08 -14.82
CA LEU A 37 1.27 -19.21 -13.89
C LEU A 37 0.18 -18.97 -12.82
N HIS A 38 0.10 -17.76 -12.27
CA HIS A 38 -0.95 -17.37 -11.35
C HIS A 38 -2.34 -17.43 -12.01
N ALA A 39 -2.46 -16.97 -13.26
CA ALA A 39 -3.71 -16.99 -14.01
C ALA A 39 -4.21 -18.42 -14.31
N ILE A 40 -3.31 -19.38 -14.55
CA ILE A 40 -3.68 -20.80 -14.67
C ILE A 40 -4.20 -21.31 -13.32
N ALA A 41 -3.50 -21.04 -12.24
CA ALA A 41 -3.85 -21.50 -10.90
C ALA A 41 -5.19 -20.91 -10.40
N THR A 42 -5.46 -19.64 -10.70
CA THR A 42 -6.63 -18.89 -10.21
C THR A 42 -7.77 -18.81 -11.22
N ASP A 43 -7.61 -19.44 -12.39
CA ASP A 43 -8.55 -19.39 -13.49
C ASP A 43 -8.92 -17.96 -13.92
N SER A 44 -7.92 -17.12 -14.08
CA SER A 44 -8.05 -15.75 -14.59
C SER A 44 -7.48 -15.62 -16.02
N GLN A 45 -7.58 -14.44 -16.61
CA GLN A 45 -7.05 -14.16 -17.95
C GLN A 45 -5.54 -13.93 -17.93
N PHE A 46 -4.90 -14.21 -19.05
CA PHE A 46 -3.49 -13.88 -19.27
C PHE A 46 -3.32 -12.39 -19.60
N TYR A 47 -2.24 -11.81 -19.08
CA TYR A 47 -1.69 -10.58 -19.62
C TYR A 47 -1.10 -10.89 -21.00
N CYS A 48 -1.70 -10.36 -22.07
CA CYS A 48 -1.21 -10.52 -23.42
C CYS A 48 -1.77 -9.40 -24.33
N ASN A 49 -1.18 -9.25 -25.52
CA ASN A 49 -1.72 -8.33 -26.51
C ASN A 49 -2.94 -8.95 -27.22
N PRO A 50 -4.17 -8.44 -27.01
CA PRO A 50 -5.39 -9.01 -27.59
C PRO A 50 -5.47 -8.90 -29.12
N GLU A 51 -4.61 -8.06 -29.75
CA GLU A 51 -4.49 -7.96 -31.21
C GLU A 51 -3.68 -9.12 -31.81
N ILE A 52 -2.81 -9.75 -31.00
CA ILE A 52 -1.99 -10.91 -31.39
C ILE A 52 -2.71 -12.21 -31.09
N SER A 53 -3.32 -12.31 -29.88
CA SER A 53 -3.96 -13.55 -29.42
C SER A 53 -5.12 -13.28 -28.49
N LYS A 54 -6.18 -14.09 -28.61
CA LYS A 54 -7.25 -14.12 -27.61
C LYS A 54 -6.72 -14.77 -26.32
N PRO A 55 -6.86 -14.09 -25.16
CA PRO A 55 -6.32 -14.58 -23.88
C PRO A 55 -6.71 -16.02 -23.53
N GLU A 56 -7.98 -16.38 -23.78
CA GLU A 56 -8.53 -17.72 -23.49
C GLU A 56 -7.86 -18.82 -24.34
N GLN A 57 -7.74 -18.59 -25.65
CA GLN A 57 -7.11 -19.55 -26.57
C GLN A 57 -5.62 -19.72 -26.26
N LEU A 58 -4.95 -18.64 -25.91
CA LEU A 58 -3.55 -18.66 -25.51
C LEU A 58 -3.37 -19.46 -24.22
N LYS A 59 -4.24 -19.25 -23.22
CA LYS A 59 -4.24 -19.99 -21.96
C LYS A 59 -4.46 -21.48 -22.17
N GLU A 60 -5.42 -21.88 -23.01
CA GLU A 60 -5.65 -23.28 -23.37
C GLU A 60 -4.42 -23.91 -24.04
N ARG A 61 -3.77 -23.20 -24.95
CA ARG A 61 -2.52 -23.64 -25.60
C ARG A 61 -1.40 -23.88 -24.59
N VAL A 62 -1.23 -22.95 -23.64
CA VAL A 62 -0.21 -23.05 -22.57
C VAL A 62 -0.53 -24.23 -21.66
N ILE A 63 -1.76 -24.38 -21.21
CA ILE A 63 -2.19 -25.52 -20.38
C ILE A 63 -1.92 -26.84 -21.09
N SER A 64 -2.28 -26.94 -22.37
CA SER A 64 -2.02 -28.15 -23.17
C SER A 64 -0.52 -28.48 -23.27
N LEU A 65 0.31 -27.44 -23.43
CA LEU A 65 1.77 -27.63 -23.44
C LEU A 65 2.29 -28.16 -22.10
N LEU A 66 1.83 -27.59 -20.99
CA LEU A 66 2.21 -28.03 -19.65
C LEU A 66 1.71 -29.46 -19.35
N GLN A 67 0.51 -29.83 -19.80
CA GLN A 67 -0.04 -31.19 -19.68
C GLN A 67 0.79 -32.22 -20.43
N GLN A 68 1.16 -31.95 -21.68
CA GLN A 68 1.97 -32.83 -22.49
C GLN A 68 3.34 -33.11 -21.89
N ASN A 69 3.86 -32.20 -21.06
CA ASN A 69 5.14 -32.34 -20.39
C ASN A 69 5.00 -32.76 -18.91
N GLY A 70 3.81 -33.14 -18.46
CA GLY A 70 3.59 -33.63 -17.09
C GLY A 70 3.66 -32.57 -15.98
N LEU A 71 3.63 -31.27 -16.35
CA LEU A 71 3.73 -30.15 -15.42
C LEU A 71 2.37 -29.63 -14.95
N TYR A 72 1.29 -30.04 -15.59
CA TYR A 72 -0.07 -29.70 -15.19
C TYR A 72 -0.97 -30.93 -15.28
N THR A 73 -1.74 -31.19 -14.23
CA THR A 73 -2.74 -32.28 -14.19
C THR A 73 -4.15 -31.74 -13.96
N THR A 74 -4.34 -30.99 -12.88
CA THR A 74 -5.59 -30.31 -12.54
C THR A 74 -5.29 -28.91 -12.01
N ARG A 75 -6.28 -28.00 -12.09
CA ARG A 75 -6.15 -26.66 -11.52
C ARG A 75 -5.79 -26.70 -10.04
N ASN A 76 -6.41 -27.57 -9.25
CA ASN A 76 -6.14 -27.69 -7.82
C ASN A 76 -4.70 -28.13 -7.52
N ALA A 77 -4.18 -29.14 -8.25
CA ALA A 77 -2.80 -29.56 -8.11
C ALA A 77 -1.84 -28.42 -8.48
N PHE A 78 -2.11 -27.73 -9.59
CA PHE A 78 -1.29 -26.62 -10.04
C PHE A 78 -1.37 -25.38 -9.10
N PHE A 79 -2.55 -25.08 -8.57
CA PHE A 79 -2.72 -24.06 -7.53
C PHE A 79 -1.83 -24.33 -6.31
N ASN A 80 -1.79 -25.58 -5.86
CA ASN A 80 -0.92 -25.95 -4.76
C ASN A 80 0.56 -25.83 -5.14
N GLU A 81 0.98 -26.16 -6.37
CA GLU A 81 2.35 -25.92 -6.82
C GLU A 81 2.70 -24.42 -6.77
N VAL A 82 1.84 -23.57 -7.29
CA VAL A 82 2.07 -22.11 -7.36
C VAL A 82 2.11 -21.49 -5.96
N PHE A 83 1.21 -21.88 -5.06
CA PHE A 83 0.98 -21.18 -3.79
C PHE A 83 1.44 -21.93 -2.54
N SER A 84 1.92 -23.19 -2.62
CA SER A 84 2.27 -24.01 -1.45
C SER A 84 3.37 -23.41 -0.59
N ALA A 85 4.35 -22.75 -1.21
CA ALA A 85 5.47 -22.13 -0.51
C ALA A 85 5.10 -20.78 0.15
N LEU A 86 3.95 -20.22 -0.19
CA LEU A 86 3.51 -18.90 0.31
C LEU A 86 2.77 -19.04 1.63
N LYS A 87 3.07 -18.14 2.56
CA LYS A 87 2.32 -18.00 3.82
C LYS A 87 1.00 -17.25 3.62
N LEU A 88 0.98 -16.30 2.69
CA LEU A 88 -0.12 -15.38 2.41
C LEU A 88 -0.74 -15.69 1.04
N LYS A 89 -1.21 -16.92 0.89
CA LYS A 89 -1.82 -17.39 -0.36
C LYS A 89 -3.27 -16.92 -0.51
N PRO A 90 -3.76 -16.71 -1.76
CA PRO A 90 -5.17 -16.45 -2.02
C PRO A 90 -6.03 -17.70 -1.77
N ASP A 91 -7.36 -17.51 -1.71
CA ASP A 91 -8.31 -18.61 -1.71
C ASP A 91 -8.37 -19.27 -3.09
N PHE A 92 -8.58 -20.60 -3.13
CA PHE A 92 -8.73 -21.33 -4.37
C PHE A 92 -9.98 -20.92 -5.14
N ASP A 93 -11.09 -20.70 -4.44
CA ASP A 93 -12.34 -20.22 -5.00
C ASP A 93 -12.51 -18.73 -4.68
N ALA A 94 -11.93 -17.89 -5.54
CA ALA A 94 -11.99 -16.44 -5.37
C ALA A 94 -13.40 -15.89 -5.61
N LYS A 95 -13.84 -14.99 -4.73
CA LYS A 95 -15.14 -14.30 -4.86
C LYS A 95 -15.12 -13.18 -5.89
N PHE A 96 -13.96 -12.56 -6.11
CA PHE A 96 -13.75 -11.47 -7.06
C PHE A 96 -12.28 -11.40 -7.50
N ARG A 97 -12.07 -10.78 -8.67
CA ARG A 97 -10.74 -10.50 -9.22
C ARG A 97 -10.40 -9.04 -9.04
N PHE A 98 -9.15 -8.74 -8.66
CA PHE A 98 -8.69 -7.37 -8.56
C PHE A 98 -7.30 -7.18 -9.16
N ILE A 99 -6.98 -5.92 -9.48
CA ILE A 99 -5.61 -5.50 -9.81
C ILE A 99 -5.09 -4.56 -8.71
N ASP A 100 -3.77 -4.58 -8.48
CA ASP A 100 -3.09 -3.80 -7.44
C ASP A 100 -2.05 -2.87 -8.09
N LEU A 101 -2.40 -1.60 -8.22
CA LEU A 101 -1.54 -0.58 -8.85
C LEU A 101 -0.82 0.23 -7.77
N PHE A 102 0.46 0.55 -8.04
CA PHE A 102 1.35 1.16 -7.03
C PHE A 102 1.41 0.29 -5.77
N ALA A 103 1.55 -1.01 -5.99
CA ALA A 103 1.27 -2.06 -5.02
C ALA A 103 2.14 -1.97 -3.75
N GLY A 104 3.29 -1.29 -3.81
CA GLY A 104 4.22 -1.22 -2.70
C GLY A 104 4.64 -2.61 -2.26
N ILE A 105 4.29 -2.94 -1.03
CA ILE A 105 4.53 -4.28 -0.46
C ILE A 105 3.26 -5.13 -0.37
N GLY A 106 2.15 -4.69 -1.01
CA GLY A 106 0.90 -5.46 -1.06
C GLY A 106 -0.05 -5.22 0.11
N GLY A 107 0.02 -4.07 0.79
CA GLY A 107 -0.89 -3.78 1.91
C GLY A 107 -2.35 -3.71 1.48
N ILE A 108 -2.66 -3.12 0.32
CA ILE A 108 -4.02 -3.09 -0.23
C ILE A 108 -4.43 -4.49 -0.68
N ARG A 109 -3.52 -5.23 -1.33
CA ARG A 109 -3.74 -6.64 -1.71
C ARG A 109 -4.17 -7.50 -0.54
N LEU A 110 -3.47 -7.41 0.60
CA LEU A 110 -3.81 -8.21 1.79
C LEU A 110 -5.23 -7.95 2.28
N GLY A 111 -5.66 -6.69 2.31
CA GLY A 111 -7.03 -6.33 2.67
C GLY A 111 -8.08 -6.91 1.70
N ALA A 112 -7.77 -6.97 0.41
CA ALA A 112 -8.64 -7.58 -0.60
C ALA A 112 -8.65 -9.11 -0.53
N GLN A 113 -7.49 -9.75 -0.34
CA GLN A 113 -7.38 -11.20 -0.18
C GLN A 113 -8.13 -11.70 1.08
N ALA A 114 -8.09 -10.94 2.18
CA ALA A 114 -8.84 -11.26 3.40
C ALA A 114 -10.37 -11.33 3.18
N ASN A 115 -10.87 -10.74 2.09
CA ASN A 115 -12.28 -10.78 1.69
C ASN A 115 -12.55 -11.79 0.55
N GLY A 116 -11.60 -12.67 0.24
CA GLY A 116 -11.73 -13.68 -0.81
C GLY A 116 -11.40 -13.17 -2.20
N GLY A 117 -10.71 -12.05 -2.33
CA GLY A 117 -10.22 -11.56 -3.62
C GLY A 117 -8.97 -12.28 -4.11
N VAL A 118 -8.78 -12.34 -5.43
CA VAL A 118 -7.54 -12.79 -6.07
C VAL A 118 -6.95 -11.69 -6.94
N CYS A 119 -5.64 -11.45 -6.78
CA CYS A 119 -4.89 -10.53 -7.61
C CYS A 119 -4.63 -11.15 -8.97
N VAL A 120 -4.99 -10.45 -10.04
CA VAL A 120 -4.77 -10.92 -11.42
C VAL A 120 -3.74 -10.08 -12.19
N PHE A 121 -3.36 -8.94 -11.62
CA PHE A 121 -2.30 -8.07 -12.14
C PHE A 121 -1.84 -7.12 -11.04
N SER A 122 -0.54 -6.89 -10.95
CA SER A 122 0.05 -5.94 -10.01
C SER A 122 1.15 -5.11 -10.67
N SER A 123 1.34 -3.86 -10.23
CA SER A 123 2.39 -2.98 -10.73
C SER A 123 3.03 -2.18 -9.59
N GLU A 124 4.38 -2.19 -9.54
CA GLU A 124 5.18 -1.44 -8.58
C GLU A 124 6.51 -1.02 -9.23
N PHE A 125 6.90 0.24 -9.05
CA PHE A 125 8.09 0.81 -9.68
C PHE A 125 9.38 0.63 -8.84
N ASP A 126 9.28 0.69 -7.50
CA ASP A 126 10.43 0.58 -6.59
C ASP A 126 10.92 -0.88 -6.51
N SER A 127 12.12 -1.16 -7.01
CA SER A 127 12.68 -2.52 -7.06
C SER A 127 12.84 -3.18 -5.68
N PHE A 128 13.06 -2.41 -4.62
CA PHE A 128 13.08 -2.96 -3.26
C PHE A 128 11.68 -3.38 -2.79
N ALA A 129 10.65 -2.63 -3.18
CA ALA A 129 9.27 -3.01 -2.89
C ALA A 129 8.86 -4.24 -3.72
N GLN A 130 9.23 -4.30 -5.00
CA GLN A 130 9.04 -5.49 -5.86
C GLN A 130 9.63 -6.76 -5.22
N ASN A 131 10.86 -6.68 -4.69
CA ASN A 131 11.49 -7.82 -4.01
C ASN A 131 10.71 -8.30 -2.78
N THR A 132 10.20 -7.37 -1.97
CA THR A 132 9.37 -7.71 -0.81
C THR A 132 8.01 -8.25 -1.25
N TYR A 133 7.40 -7.66 -2.27
CA TYR A 133 6.14 -8.09 -2.84
C TYR A 133 6.24 -9.52 -3.39
N SER A 134 7.22 -9.77 -4.27
CA SER A 134 7.43 -11.09 -4.89
C SER A 134 7.67 -12.19 -3.86
N PHE A 135 8.43 -11.89 -2.80
CA PHE A 135 8.68 -12.87 -1.76
C PHE A 135 7.43 -13.30 -1.00
N ASN A 136 6.51 -12.35 -0.72
CA ASN A 136 5.31 -12.63 0.06
C ASN A 136 4.11 -13.12 -0.78
N HIS A 137 4.05 -12.71 -2.05
CA HIS A 137 2.90 -12.98 -2.92
C HIS A 137 3.19 -13.95 -4.06
N GLY A 138 4.47 -14.32 -4.27
CA GLY A 138 4.88 -15.35 -5.23
C GLY A 138 4.85 -14.91 -6.69
N GLU A 139 4.64 -13.62 -6.97
CA GLU A 139 4.66 -13.06 -8.31
C GLU A 139 5.49 -11.80 -8.39
N HIS A 140 6.20 -11.60 -9.47
CA HIS A 140 6.90 -10.36 -9.74
C HIS A 140 5.89 -9.33 -10.26
N PRO A 141 5.71 -8.16 -9.59
CA PRO A 141 4.81 -7.14 -10.10
C PRO A 141 5.39 -6.48 -11.36
N PHE A 142 4.52 -6.13 -12.31
CA PHE A 142 4.93 -5.32 -13.45
C PHE A 142 5.54 -3.99 -12.96
N GLY A 143 6.56 -3.50 -13.65
CA GLY A 143 7.30 -2.31 -13.24
C GLY A 143 6.49 -1.01 -13.39
N ASP A 144 6.96 -0.12 -14.26
CA ASP A 144 6.38 1.19 -14.50
C ASP A 144 5.02 1.11 -15.19
N ILE A 145 3.94 1.43 -14.47
CA ILE A 145 2.56 1.38 -15.00
C ILE A 145 2.38 2.28 -16.23
N THR A 146 3.15 3.35 -16.38
CA THR A 146 3.05 4.27 -17.53
C THR A 146 3.45 3.59 -18.84
N LYS A 147 4.18 2.48 -18.78
CA LYS A 147 4.60 1.67 -19.93
C LYS A 147 3.65 0.52 -20.25
N VAL A 148 2.73 0.22 -19.33
CA VAL A 148 1.75 -0.85 -19.52
C VAL A 148 0.58 -0.35 -20.33
N GLN A 149 0.27 -1.06 -21.42
CA GLN A 149 -0.94 -0.78 -22.22
C GLN A 149 -2.16 -1.39 -21.52
N GLU A 150 -3.16 -0.58 -21.23
CA GLU A 150 -4.37 -0.96 -20.49
C GLU A 150 -5.14 -2.12 -21.13
N LYS A 151 -5.15 -2.24 -22.46
CA LYS A 151 -5.82 -3.33 -23.18
C LYS A 151 -5.26 -4.71 -22.86
N ASN A 152 -3.98 -4.78 -22.46
CA ASN A 152 -3.31 -6.05 -22.17
C ASN A 152 -3.59 -6.55 -20.74
N ILE A 153 -4.05 -5.67 -19.85
CA ILE A 153 -4.35 -6.00 -18.46
C ILE A 153 -5.55 -6.98 -18.41
N PRO A 154 -5.52 -8.03 -17.59
CA PRO A 154 -6.65 -8.95 -17.41
C PRO A 154 -7.92 -8.24 -16.94
N ASP A 155 -9.09 -8.79 -17.30
CA ASP A 155 -10.35 -8.30 -16.79
C ASP A 155 -10.49 -8.57 -15.29
N HIS A 156 -11.05 -7.62 -14.56
CA HIS A 156 -11.15 -7.64 -13.11
C HIS A 156 -12.40 -6.93 -12.61
N ASP A 157 -12.84 -7.26 -11.40
CA ASP A 157 -14.01 -6.65 -10.77
C ASP A 157 -13.67 -5.35 -10.04
N VAL A 158 -12.46 -5.28 -9.45
CA VAL A 158 -12.03 -4.18 -8.59
C VAL A 158 -10.64 -3.70 -9.00
N LEU A 159 -10.46 -2.39 -9.18
CA LEU A 159 -9.16 -1.75 -9.30
C LEU A 159 -8.75 -1.18 -7.95
N LEU A 160 -7.57 -1.54 -7.45
CA LEU A 160 -6.99 -1.02 -6.22
C LEU A 160 -5.78 -0.15 -6.54
N ALA A 161 -5.69 1.06 -5.96
CA ALA A 161 -4.57 1.96 -6.22
C ALA A 161 -4.27 2.89 -5.04
N GLY A 162 -3.09 2.75 -4.45
CA GLY A 162 -2.49 3.72 -3.54
C GLY A 162 -1.56 4.66 -4.30
N PHE A 163 -2.11 5.58 -5.09
CA PHE A 163 -1.32 6.41 -5.99
C PHE A 163 -0.60 7.55 -5.25
N PRO A 164 0.63 7.95 -5.68
CA PRO A 164 1.38 9.01 -5.03
C PRO A 164 0.73 10.38 -5.25
N CYS A 165 0.79 11.24 -4.21
CA CYS A 165 0.33 12.62 -4.30
C CYS A 165 1.32 13.46 -5.12
N GLN A 166 1.05 13.62 -6.39
CA GLN A 166 1.78 14.49 -7.30
C GLN A 166 0.92 15.70 -7.66
N PRO A 167 1.51 16.91 -7.82
CA PRO A 167 0.75 18.08 -8.24
C PRO A 167 0.20 17.89 -9.65
N PHE A 168 -1.09 18.08 -9.84
CA PHE A 168 -1.70 18.23 -11.15
C PHE A 168 -1.33 19.61 -11.68
N SER A 169 -0.55 19.70 -12.76
CA SER A 169 -0.35 20.97 -13.45
C SER A 169 -1.52 21.20 -14.41
N TYR A 170 -2.48 21.99 -13.98
CA TYR A 170 -3.53 22.50 -14.86
C TYR A 170 -2.96 23.63 -15.71
N SER A 171 -2.34 23.32 -16.83
CA SER A 171 -1.99 24.32 -17.84
C SER A 171 -2.74 24.02 -19.13
N GLY A 172 -4.00 24.49 -19.22
CA GLY A 172 -4.77 24.40 -20.44
C GLY A 172 -6.27 24.62 -20.20
N ARG A 173 -6.86 25.56 -20.93
CA ARG A 173 -8.30 25.78 -21.01
C ARG A 173 -9.01 24.48 -21.41
N CYS A 174 -10.25 24.31 -20.93
CA CYS A 174 -11.18 23.22 -21.24
C CYS A 174 -11.43 23.05 -22.75
N GLU A 175 -10.49 22.52 -23.47
CA GLU A 175 -10.66 22.09 -24.86
C GLU A 175 -10.18 20.64 -24.93
N GLY A 176 -11.11 19.69 -24.68
CA GLY A 176 -10.96 18.28 -24.97
C GLY A 176 -9.84 17.57 -24.18
N PHE A 177 -10.16 16.47 -23.54
CA PHE A 177 -9.26 15.61 -22.75
C PHE A 177 -8.02 15.05 -23.50
N GLU A 178 -7.76 15.47 -24.73
CA GLU A 178 -6.74 14.87 -25.59
C GLU A 178 -5.32 15.43 -25.43
N ASP A 179 -5.12 16.56 -24.74
CA ASP A 179 -3.78 17.17 -24.70
C ASP A 179 -3.37 17.70 -23.33
N LYS A 180 -2.25 17.16 -22.78
CA LYS A 180 -1.33 17.74 -21.78
C LYS A 180 -1.53 17.52 -20.29
N THR A 181 -2.52 16.79 -19.80
CA THR A 181 -2.59 16.40 -18.38
C THR A 181 -1.99 15.03 -18.07
N ARG A 182 -1.45 14.34 -19.04
CA ARG A 182 -0.85 12.99 -18.94
C ARG A 182 0.45 12.88 -18.12
N GLY A 183 0.69 13.79 -17.18
CA GLY A 183 1.92 13.81 -16.38
C GLY A 183 1.78 13.30 -14.95
N THR A 184 0.60 12.87 -14.50
CA THR A 184 0.40 12.37 -13.14
C THR A 184 -0.15 10.95 -13.14
N LEU A 185 0.34 10.12 -12.24
CA LEU A 185 0.02 8.70 -12.14
C LEU A 185 -1.48 8.41 -11.86
N PHE A 186 -2.25 9.39 -11.41
CA PHE A 186 -3.71 9.28 -11.32
C PHE A 186 -4.35 9.06 -12.71
N PHE A 187 -3.84 9.71 -13.76
CA PHE A 187 -4.39 9.52 -15.11
C PHE A 187 -4.06 8.14 -15.69
N ASP A 188 -3.01 7.46 -15.18
CA ASP A 188 -2.77 6.06 -15.49
C ASP A 188 -3.84 5.15 -14.86
N VAL A 189 -4.29 5.46 -13.65
CA VAL A 189 -5.47 4.80 -13.06
C VAL A 189 -6.69 5.04 -13.93
N LEU A 190 -6.94 6.30 -14.33
CA LEU A 190 -8.13 6.69 -15.09
C LEU A 190 -8.21 5.97 -16.44
N ARG A 191 -7.12 5.93 -17.27
CA ARG A 191 -7.12 5.25 -18.56
C ARG A 191 -7.41 3.74 -18.44
N ILE A 192 -6.96 3.11 -17.33
CA ILE A 192 -7.26 1.71 -17.05
C ILE A 192 -8.74 1.54 -16.68
N LEU A 193 -9.31 2.44 -15.86
CA LEU A 193 -10.74 2.45 -15.54
C LEU A 193 -11.60 2.62 -16.79
N GLU A 194 -11.23 3.53 -17.69
CA GLU A 194 -11.96 3.77 -18.96
C GLU A 194 -11.91 2.56 -19.90
N GLN A 195 -10.75 1.89 -20.00
CA GLN A 195 -10.57 0.74 -20.88
C GLN A 195 -11.18 -0.54 -20.32
N LYS A 196 -10.91 -0.85 -19.05
CA LYS A 196 -11.27 -2.15 -18.42
C LYS A 196 -12.63 -2.13 -17.75
N LYS A 197 -13.11 -0.96 -17.34
CA LYS A 197 -14.44 -0.75 -16.75
C LYS A 197 -14.77 -1.70 -15.60
N PRO A 198 -13.87 -1.86 -14.59
CA PRO A 198 -14.17 -2.67 -13.42
C PRO A 198 -15.44 -2.14 -12.73
N LYS A 199 -16.09 -2.99 -11.95
CA LYS A 199 -17.30 -2.59 -11.20
C LYS A 199 -17.00 -1.53 -10.14
N PHE A 200 -15.84 -1.67 -9.49
CA PHE A 200 -15.41 -0.81 -8.39
C PHE A 200 -13.95 -0.40 -8.53
N ALA A 201 -13.61 0.76 -7.99
CA ALA A 201 -12.23 1.12 -7.73
C ALA A 201 -12.08 1.60 -6.28
N LEU A 202 -11.04 1.15 -5.58
CA LEU A 202 -10.62 1.69 -4.29
C LEU A 202 -9.32 2.46 -4.48
N LEU A 203 -9.38 3.76 -4.23
CA LEU A 203 -8.25 4.68 -4.33
C LEU A 203 -7.83 5.17 -2.95
N GLU A 204 -6.52 5.19 -2.69
CA GLU A 204 -5.97 5.70 -1.42
C GLU A 204 -4.99 6.83 -1.69
N ASN A 205 -4.95 7.81 -0.77
CA ASN A 205 -3.93 8.85 -0.78
C ASN A 205 -3.73 9.43 0.64
N VAL A 206 -2.70 10.26 0.81
CA VAL A 206 -2.48 10.99 2.06
C VAL A 206 -3.64 11.96 2.34
N LYS A 207 -3.91 12.24 3.62
CA LYS A 207 -4.95 13.23 4.04
C LYS A 207 -4.80 14.58 3.33
N GLY A 208 -3.55 15.00 3.08
CA GLY A 208 -3.23 16.27 2.41
C GLY A 208 -3.76 16.37 0.99
N PHE A 209 -4.09 15.26 0.32
CA PHE A 209 -4.69 15.23 -1.01
C PHE A 209 -5.98 16.07 -1.08
N LYS A 210 -6.82 16.02 -0.02
CA LYS A 210 -8.04 16.81 0.10
C LYS A 210 -7.80 18.33 0.00
N SER A 211 -6.71 18.81 0.57
CA SER A 211 -6.40 20.25 0.63
C SER A 211 -5.30 20.68 -0.35
N HIS A 212 -4.74 19.74 -1.11
CA HIS A 212 -3.69 20.01 -2.09
C HIS A 212 -4.19 21.00 -3.14
N ASN A 213 -3.37 22.03 -3.42
CA ASN A 213 -3.74 23.14 -4.31
C ASN A 213 -5.13 23.72 -3.99
N LYS A 214 -5.39 24.03 -2.72
CA LYS A 214 -6.67 24.57 -2.21
C LYS A 214 -7.89 23.67 -2.51
N GLY A 215 -7.67 22.36 -2.68
CA GLY A 215 -8.72 21.38 -2.98
C GLY A 215 -8.94 21.10 -4.47
N GLU A 216 -8.32 21.88 -5.34
CA GLU A 216 -8.46 21.74 -6.80
C GLU A 216 -8.03 20.35 -7.31
N THR A 217 -6.93 19.81 -6.77
CA THR A 217 -6.42 18.48 -7.14
C THR A 217 -7.47 17.39 -6.93
N MET A 218 -8.09 17.36 -5.75
CA MET A 218 -9.12 16.38 -5.45
C MET A 218 -10.38 16.61 -6.31
N PHE A 219 -10.78 17.87 -6.52
CA PHE A 219 -11.93 18.20 -7.36
C PHE A 219 -11.75 17.68 -8.80
N ILE A 220 -10.56 17.89 -9.40
CA ILE A 220 -10.24 17.38 -10.75
C ILE A 220 -10.30 15.86 -10.78
N ALA A 221 -9.74 15.19 -9.77
CA ALA A 221 -9.75 13.73 -9.71
C ALA A 221 -11.17 13.15 -9.62
N LEU A 222 -12.02 13.71 -8.75
CA LEU A 222 -13.41 13.26 -8.61
C LEU A 222 -14.20 13.50 -9.90
N LYS A 223 -14.05 14.68 -10.51
CA LYS A 223 -14.71 15.01 -11.77
C LYS A 223 -14.29 14.09 -12.91
N ALA A 224 -13.00 13.75 -13.00
CA ALA A 224 -12.50 12.81 -14.01
C ALA A 224 -13.07 11.39 -13.83
N LEU A 225 -13.24 10.92 -12.59
CA LEU A 225 -13.93 9.67 -12.29
C LEU A 225 -15.40 9.70 -12.72
N GLU A 226 -16.10 10.80 -12.47
CA GLU A 226 -17.50 10.99 -12.90
C GLU A 226 -17.64 10.96 -14.42
N GLU A 227 -16.71 11.60 -15.14
CA GLU A 227 -16.66 11.63 -16.60
C GLU A 227 -16.29 10.26 -17.19
N ALA A 228 -15.46 9.47 -16.50
CA ALA A 228 -15.16 8.07 -16.85
C ALA A 228 -16.32 7.10 -16.56
N GLY A 229 -17.47 7.58 -16.05
CA GLY A 229 -18.67 6.79 -15.80
C GLY A 229 -18.74 6.16 -14.40
N TYR A 230 -18.01 6.71 -13.43
CA TYR A 230 -18.04 6.25 -12.04
C TYR A 230 -18.71 7.28 -11.12
N GLU A 231 -19.32 6.79 -10.03
CA GLU A 231 -19.79 7.59 -8.91
C GLU A 231 -18.76 7.52 -7.78
N PRO A 232 -18.02 8.60 -7.47
CA PRO A 232 -16.99 8.59 -6.44
C PRO A 232 -17.56 8.91 -5.06
N HIS A 233 -17.41 8.00 -4.12
CA HIS A 233 -17.66 8.20 -2.68
C HIS A 233 -16.32 8.32 -1.97
N TRP A 234 -16.10 9.34 -1.15
CA TRP A 234 -14.82 9.52 -0.49
C TRP A 234 -14.93 9.96 0.97
N THR A 235 -13.93 9.65 1.76
CA THR A 235 -13.83 10.07 3.16
C THR A 235 -12.39 10.07 3.66
N ILE A 236 -12.17 10.60 4.87
CA ILE A 236 -10.90 10.46 5.61
C ILE A 236 -11.13 9.45 6.72
N LEU A 237 -10.35 8.37 6.73
CA LEU A 237 -10.37 7.36 7.78
C LEU A 237 -9.08 7.39 8.57
N ASN A 238 -9.19 7.05 9.87
CA ASN A 238 -8.06 6.98 10.78
C ASN A 238 -7.79 5.52 11.19
N SER A 239 -6.59 5.03 10.96
CA SER A 239 -6.20 3.64 11.29
C SER A 239 -6.50 3.26 12.74
N TYR A 240 -6.43 4.21 13.68
CA TYR A 240 -6.73 3.98 15.10
C TYR A 240 -8.17 3.55 15.35
N ASP A 241 -9.08 3.88 14.47
CA ASP A 241 -10.49 3.47 14.56
C ASP A 241 -10.70 2.00 14.13
N TYR A 242 -9.67 1.35 13.56
CA TYR A 242 -9.73 0.01 12.94
C TYR A 242 -8.84 -1.02 13.64
N GLY A 243 -8.64 -0.86 14.95
CA GLY A 243 -7.99 -1.87 15.79
C GLY A 243 -6.47 -1.88 15.76
N VAL A 244 -5.80 -0.89 15.17
CA VAL A 244 -4.35 -0.72 15.26
C VAL A 244 -3.99 0.54 16.06
N PRO A 245 -2.97 0.50 16.93
CA PRO A 245 -2.64 1.63 17.80
C PRO A 245 -1.81 2.70 17.06
N GLN A 246 -2.33 3.17 15.90
CA GLN A 246 -1.68 4.19 15.09
C GLN A 246 -2.64 5.29 14.68
N TYR A 247 -2.32 6.55 15.00
CA TYR A 247 -3.05 7.70 14.48
C TYR A 247 -2.55 8.02 13.07
N ARG A 248 -3.23 7.44 12.06
CA ARG A 248 -2.88 7.59 10.64
C ARG A 248 -4.14 7.90 9.84
N GLU A 249 -4.28 9.14 9.43
CA GLU A 249 -5.40 9.59 8.60
C GLU A 249 -5.03 9.51 7.12
N ARG A 250 -5.92 8.89 6.33
CA ARG A 250 -5.78 8.75 4.88
C ARG A 250 -7.09 9.06 4.19
N TRP A 251 -6.97 9.61 3.01
CA TRP A 251 -8.08 9.78 2.09
C TRP A 251 -8.33 8.45 1.36
N TYR A 252 -9.59 8.04 1.35
CA TYR A 252 -10.06 6.87 0.61
C TYR A 252 -11.22 7.28 -0.28
N CYS A 253 -11.25 6.75 -1.52
CA CYS A 253 -12.35 6.90 -2.45
C CYS A 253 -12.74 5.54 -3.01
N VAL A 254 -14.02 5.22 -2.92
CA VAL A 254 -14.64 4.10 -3.61
C VAL A 254 -15.39 4.67 -4.80
N ALA A 255 -14.92 4.38 -6.01
CA ALA A 255 -15.59 4.76 -7.24
C ALA A 255 -16.41 3.58 -7.77
N ILE A 256 -17.71 3.75 -7.89
CA ILE A 256 -18.68 2.73 -8.30
C ILE A 256 -19.14 3.02 -9.73
N ARG A 257 -19.09 2.03 -10.61
CA ARG A 257 -19.52 2.21 -11.99
C ARG A 257 -21.02 2.50 -12.05
N LYS A 258 -21.40 3.61 -12.70
CA LYS A 258 -22.77 4.17 -12.66
C LYS A 258 -23.85 3.25 -13.20
N ASP A 259 -23.53 2.38 -14.18
CA ASP A 259 -24.47 1.42 -14.75
C ASP A 259 -24.95 0.32 -13.79
N LEU A 260 -24.26 0.16 -12.64
CA LEU A 260 -24.69 -0.75 -11.59
C LEU A 260 -25.90 -0.23 -10.79
N GLY A 261 -26.24 1.06 -10.91
CA GLY A 261 -27.36 1.67 -10.20
C GLY A 261 -27.20 1.73 -8.68
N ILE A 262 -26.00 1.57 -8.17
CA ILE A 262 -25.68 1.60 -6.72
C ILE A 262 -25.36 3.03 -6.33
N THR A 263 -26.23 3.66 -5.51
CA THR A 263 -26.06 5.04 -5.04
C THR A 263 -25.74 5.12 -3.53
N ASP A 264 -26.00 4.07 -2.78
CA ASP A 264 -25.97 4.09 -1.32
C ASP A 264 -24.72 3.38 -0.76
N PHE A 265 -23.54 3.84 -1.14
CA PHE A 265 -22.31 3.38 -0.51
C PHE A 265 -21.99 4.15 0.76
N SER A 266 -21.77 3.45 1.87
CA SER A 266 -21.26 4.04 3.10
C SER A 266 -19.95 3.38 3.52
N PHE A 267 -18.99 4.22 3.93
CA PHE A 267 -17.75 3.73 4.50
C PHE A 267 -18.00 3.08 5.86
N PRO A 268 -17.19 2.08 6.25
CA PRO A 268 -17.31 1.47 7.56
C PRO A 268 -17.06 2.50 8.67
N ASP A 269 -17.98 2.63 9.61
CA ASP A 269 -17.86 3.53 10.77
C ASP A 269 -17.45 2.72 12.02
N PHE A 270 -16.20 2.31 12.07
CA PHE A 270 -15.63 1.72 13.27
C PHE A 270 -15.06 2.82 14.18
N LYS A 271 -15.10 2.58 15.50
CA LYS A 271 -14.46 3.42 16.52
C LYS A 271 -13.82 2.56 17.60
N ASP A 272 -13.14 1.50 17.16
CA ASP A 272 -12.42 0.61 18.08
C ASP A 272 -11.03 1.16 18.40
N ARG A 273 -10.98 2.10 19.36
CA ARG A 273 -9.74 2.73 19.87
C ARG A 273 -9.20 2.05 21.13
N LYS A 274 -9.44 0.76 21.29
CA LYS A 274 -9.05 0.02 22.52
C LYS A 274 -7.60 -0.44 22.46
N THR A 275 -7.07 -0.74 21.26
CA THR A 275 -5.72 -1.25 21.07
C THR A 275 -4.69 -0.20 21.43
N LYS A 276 -3.73 -0.57 22.27
CA LYS A 276 -2.61 0.25 22.70
C LYS A 276 -1.31 -0.27 22.13
N LEU A 277 -0.25 0.54 22.16
CA LEU A 277 1.06 0.10 21.70
C LEU A 277 1.56 -1.13 22.45
N LYS A 278 1.34 -1.26 23.76
CA LYS A 278 1.72 -2.44 24.53
C LYS A 278 1.17 -3.75 23.98
N ASP A 279 0.04 -3.72 23.28
CA ASP A 279 -0.63 -4.90 22.73
C ASP A 279 0.09 -5.47 21.50
N ILE A 280 0.94 -4.67 20.86
CA ILE A 280 1.72 -5.07 19.67
C ILE A 280 3.23 -5.10 19.89
N ILE A 281 3.70 -4.57 21.05
CA ILE A 281 5.12 -4.44 21.36
C ILE A 281 5.66 -5.74 21.95
N ASN A 282 6.84 -6.15 21.49
CA ASN A 282 7.61 -7.23 22.08
C ASN A 282 8.55 -6.66 23.17
N LEU A 283 8.16 -6.79 24.42
CA LEU A 283 8.99 -6.32 25.54
C LEU A 283 10.31 -7.10 25.70
N SER A 284 10.43 -8.28 25.11
CA SER A 284 11.66 -9.10 25.10
C SER A 284 12.58 -8.76 23.91
N GLU A 285 12.30 -7.70 23.14
CA GLU A 285 13.15 -7.24 22.05
C GLU A 285 14.48 -6.71 22.61
N ASP A 286 15.57 -7.35 22.25
CA ASP A 286 16.93 -7.06 22.75
C ASP A 286 17.88 -6.44 21.70
N ASP A 287 17.34 -6.10 20.50
CA ASP A 287 18.12 -5.46 19.45
C ASP A 287 18.63 -4.09 19.89
N GLN A 288 19.90 -4.01 20.28
CA GLN A 288 20.56 -2.79 20.74
C GLN A 288 20.54 -1.65 19.70
N SER A 289 20.39 -1.98 18.40
CA SER A 289 20.29 -0.98 17.34
C SER A 289 19.00 -0.14 17.42
N LEU A 290 18.01 -0.59 18.18
CA LEU A 290 16.76 0.12 18.44
C LEU A 290 16.87 1.17 19.54
N SER A 291 17.87 1.07 20.42
CA SER A 291 18.06 2.00 21.53
C SER A 291 18.14 3.45 21.05
N ILE A 292 17.50 4.36 21.77
CA ILE A 292 17.66 5.79 21.55
C ILE A 292 18.96 6.26 22.20
N THR A 293 19.54 7.35 21.68
CA THR A 293 20.82 7.88 22.15
C THR A 293 20.68 8.47 23.56
N ASP A 294 21.78 8.54 24.33
CA ASP A 294 21.77 9.15 25.66
C ASP A 294 21.42 10.64 25.59
N PHE A 295 21.78 11.30 24.49
CA PHE A 295 21.32 12.68 24.24
C PHE A 295 19.80 12.77 24.18
N GLU A 296 19.14 11.86 23.45
CA GLU A 296 17.68 11.80 23.37
C GLU A 296 17.06 11.44 24.73
N LYS A 297 17.64 10.49 25.47
CA LYS A 297 17.18 10.11 26.81
C LYS A 297 17.21 11.29 27.78
N ASN A 298 18.34 12.00 27.82
CA ASN A 298 18.51 13.18 28.67
C ASN A 298 17.53 14.29 28.31
N ARG A 299 17.28 14.50 27.02
CA ARG A 299 16.32 15.50 26.54
C ARG A 299 14.90 15.14 26.93
N ILE A 300 14.51 13.88 26.76
CA ILE A 300 13.20 13.39 27.18
C ILE A 300 13.03 13.58 28.69
N LYS A 301 14.03 13.18 29.49
CA LYS A 301 14.04 13.36 30.94
C LYS A 301 13.89 14.81 31.32
N TYR A 302 14.65 15.72 30.70
CA TYR A 302 14.55 17.15 30.93
C TYR A 302 13.13 17.68 30.74
N HIS A 303 12.48 17.29 29.66
CA HIS A 303 11.09 17.71 29.38
C HIS A 303 10.09 17.12 30.38
N PHE A 304 10.28 15.89 30.85
CA PHE A 304 9.45 15.32 31.90
C PHE A 304 9.65 16.01 33.27
N ASP A 305 10.88 16.26 33.62
CA ASP A 305 11.23 16.87 34.93
C ASP A 305 10.72 18.33 35.00
N ASN A 306 10.68 19.05 33.89
CA ASN A 306 10.31 20.46 33.81
C ASN A 306 8.92 20.71 33.27
N TYR A 307 8.15 19.65 33.05
CA TYR A 307 6.81 19.74 32.51
C TYR A 307 5.84 20.22 33.59
N GLU A 308 5.37 21.47 33.47
CA GLU A 308 4.19 21.93 34.17
C GLU A 308 2.98 21.62 33.35
N LYS A 309 1.91 21.11 33.98
CA LYS A 309 0.68 20.55 33.33
C LYS A 309 -0.11 21.54 32.47
N GLN A 310 0.53 22.38 31.69
CA GLN A 310 -0.10 23.39 30.87
C GLN A 310 0.44 23.44 29.46
N GLU A 311 -0.43 23.67 28.56
CA GLU A 311 -0.55 23.81 27.12
C GLU A 311 0.72 23.80 26.27
N ARG A 312 1.85 24.33 26.68
CA ARG A 312 3.07 24.42 25.90
C ARG A 312 4.29 24.61 26.80
N VAL A 313 5.11 23.60 26.93
CA VAL A 313 6.34 23.69 27.68
C VAL A 313 7.42 24.41 26.87
N GLN A 314 8.21 25.18 27.58
CA GLN A 314 9.22 26.09 27.09
C GLN A 314 10.11 25.51 26.00
N HIS A 315 10.37 26.36 25.06
CA HIS A 315 11.34 26.23 24.02
C HIS A 315 12.75 26.35 24.58
N ASP A 316 13.54 25.29 24.50
CA ASP A 316 14.94 25.30 24.93
C ASP A 316 15.86 25.06 23.73
N ASN A 317 16.53 26.13 23.30
CA ASN A 317 17.53 26.08 22.23
C ASN A 317 18.87 25.49 22.69
N SER A 318 19.20 25.53 23.99
CA SER A 318 20.50 25.12 24.51
C SER A 318 20.75 23.62 24.32
N MET A 319 19.70 22.80 24.28
CA MET A 319 19.81 21.36 24.08
C MET A 319 20.12 20.94 22.65
N TYR A 320 20.18 21.87 21.68
CA TYR A 320 20.41 21.58 20.28
C TYR A 320 21.81 21.85 19.78
N GLU A 321 22.63 22.54 20.57
CA GLU A 321 24.02 22.68 20.22
C GLU A 321 24.81 21.40 20.56
N PRO A 322 25.69 20.97 19.71
CA PRO A 322 26.25 21.52 18.46
C PRO A 322 25.71 20.90 17.15
N HIS A 323 24.57 20.21 17.17
CA HIS A 323 24.14 19.32 16.07
C HIS A 323 23.35 20.00 14.95
N THR A 324 23.01 21.26 15.07
CA THR A 324 22.31 22.00 14.02
C THR A 324 23.22 23.06 13.39
N LYS A 325 23.50 22.91 12.12
CA LYS A 325 24.33 23.83 11.33
C LYS A 325 23.89 25.31 11.36
N LYS A 326 22.82 25.69 12.05
CA LYS A 326 22.24 27.05 12.05
C LYS A 326 21.68 27.55 13.38
N GLY A 327 21.83 26.89 14.51
CA GLY A 327 21.48 27.40 15.84
C GLY A 327 20.01 27.88 16.04
N ARG A 328 19.06 27.40 15.24
CA ARG A 328 17.67 27.89 15.24
C ARG A 328 16.62 26.83 15.54
N HIS A 329 17.02 25.63 15.90
CA HIS A 329 16.09 24.56 16.22
C HIS A 329 15.82 24.49 17.71
N GLY A 330 14.57 24.39 18.07
CA GLY A 330 14.11 24.24 19.44
C GLY A 330 13.33 22.94 19.67
N VAL A 331 13.18 22.55 20.91
CA VAL A 331 12.31 21.47 21.36
C VAL A 331 11.08 22.06 22.02
N PHE A 332 9.94 21.52 21.66
CA PHE A 332 8.68 21.81 22.32
C PHE A 332 8.09 20.51 22.84
N SER A 333 7.51 20.55 23.99
CA SER A 333 6.62 19.49 24.47
C SER A 333 5.25 20.06 24.79
N PHE A 334 4.22 19.27 24.58
CA PHE A 334 2.88 19.61 25.02
C PHE A 334 2.09 18.35 25.35
N LEU A 335 1.13 18.50 26.25
CA LEU A 335 0.24 17.44 26.65
C LEU A 335 -0.90 17.36 25.62
N LYS A 336 -1.15 16.14 25.11
CA LYS A 336 -2.34 15.86 24.32
C LYS A 336 -3.57 15.70 25.24
N PRO A 337 -4.79 15.82 24.71
CA PRO A 337 -6.01 15.57 25.48
C PRO A 337 -6.09 14.17 26.10
N ASP A 338 -5.37 13.19 25.55
CA ASP A 338 -5.26 11.82 26.06
C ASP A 338 -4.21 11.65 27.19
N GLY A 339 -3.56 12.75 27.62
CA GLY A 339 -2.54 12.73 28.64
C GLY A 339 -1.14 12.32 28.15
N SER A 340 -0.95 12.01 26.88
CA SER A 340 0.37 11.70 26.34
C SER A 340 1.19 12.95 26.01
N LEU A 341 2.51 12.87 26.26
CA LEU A 341 3.45 13.93 25.90
C LEU A 341 3.81 13.85 24.41
N ARG A 342 3.78 15.00 23.76
CA ARG A 342 4.19 15.15 22.37
C ARG A 342 5.37 16.11 22.30
N PHE A 343 6.43 15.69 21.63
CA PHE A 343 7.63 16.50 21.42
C PHE A 343 7.68 16.98 19.98
N HIS A 344 8.02 18.24 19.79
CA HIS A 344 8.32 18.81 18.49
C HIS A 344 9.76 19.28 18.41
N VAL A 345 10.35 19.09 17.25
CA VAL A 345 11.69 19.55 16.92
C VAL A 345 11.58 20.42 15.68
N GLY A 346 11.93 21.70 15.77
CA GLY A 346 11.79 22.57 14.63
C GLY A 346 12.51 23.91 14.75
N ASP A 347 12.53 24.64 13.64
CA ASP A 347 13.03 26.03 13.59
C ASP A 347 11.94 26.95 14.13
N VAL A 348 12.30 27.68 15.20
CA VAL A 348 11.39 28.63 15.89
C VAL A 348 10.92 29.75 14.98
N ALA A 349 11.75 30.13 14.02
CA ALA A 349 11.43 31.20 13.06
C ALA A 349 10.54 30.73 11.92
N LYS A 350 10.33 29.44 11.78
CA LYS A 350 9.47 28.81 10.77
C LYS A 350 8.31 28.11 11.44
N THR A 351 7.13 28.32 10.91
CA THR A 351 5.89 27.65 11.40
C THR A 351 5.86 26.14 11.14
N GLN A 352 6.80 25.60 10.37
CA GLN A 352 6.92 24.16 10.10
C GLN A 352 7.73 23.46 11.20
N ILE A 353 7.05 23.03 12.22
CA ILE A 353 7.61 22.24 13.32
C ILE A 353 7.61 20.77 12.90
N GLN A 354 8.80 20.14 12.89
CA GLN A 354 8.88 18.69 12.68
C GLN A 354 8.53 17.99 13.99
N GLU A 355 7.47 17.19 13.95
CA GLU A 355 7.06 16.39 15.09
C GLU A 355 8.11 15.34 15.42
N ALA A 356 8.56 15.31 16.67
CA ALA A 356 9.35 14.20 17.17
C ALA A 356 8.43 13.01 17.47
N PHE A 357 8.73 11.86 16.87
CA PHE A 357 7.89 10.67 16.89
C PHE A 357 8.08 9.87 18.18
N TYR A 358 7.72 10.45 19.32
CA TYR A 358 7.72 9.76 20.61
C TYR A 358 6.29 9.33 20.96
N ALA A 359 6.18 8.12 21.49
CA ALA A 359 4.93 7.54 22.00
C ALA A 359 5.23 6.77 23.30
N CYS A 360 4.22 6.28 23.97
CA CYS A 360 4.34 5.38 25.10
C CYS A 360 3.43 4.15 24.94
N LEU A 361 3.73 3.11 25.73
CA LEU A 361 3.05 1.82 25.66
C LEU A 361 1.53 1.92 25.89
N GLU A 362 1.08 2.86 26.73
CA GLU A 362 -0.33 3.02 27.09
C GLU A 362 -1.15 3.85 26.09
N THR A 363 -0.53 4.33 25.01
CA THR A 363 -1.19 5.15 23.99
C THR A 363 -1.05 4.55 22.59
N TYR A 364 -1.19 5.38 21.57
CA TYR A 364 -1.02 5.04 20.16
C TYR A 364 0.22 5.72 19.57
N ALA A 365 0.75 5.18 18.49
CA ALA A 365 1.84 5.80 17.74
C ALA A 365 1.32 6.91 16.81
N PRO A 366 2.11 7.97 16.57
CA PRO A 366 1.89 8.85 15.42
C PRO A 366 2.07 8.08 14.10
N THR A 367 1.62 8.69 13.01
CA THR A 367 1.78 8.11 11.67
C THR A 367 3.23 7.69 11.38
N ILE A 368 3.46 6.42 11.10
CA ILE A 368 4.74 5.95 10.56
C ILE A 368 4.92 6.48 9.13
N ILE A 369 6.11 7.00 8.83
CA ILE A 369 6.46 7.52 7.51
C ILE A 369 7.81 6.96 7.04
N ALA A 370 8.09 7.03 5.74
CA ALA A 370 9.23 6.37 5.09
C ALA A 370 10.60 6.52 5.79
N ASN A 371 10.85 7.65 6.43
CA ASN A 371 12.16 7.95 7.04
C ASN A 371 12.11 8.15 8.56
N ARG A 372 10.98 7.85 9.19
CA ARG A 372 10.80 8.09 10.64
C ARG A 372 9.99 6.98 11.28
N VAL A 373 10.63 6.32 12.23
CA VAL A 373 10.03 5.27 13.06
C VAL A 373 9.66 5.88 14.41
N PRO A 374 8.47 5.60 14.94
CA PRO A 374 8.11 6.00 16.29
C PRO A 374 9.09 5.47 17.33
N LYS A 375 9.39 6.30 18.34
CA LYS A 375 10.25 5.99 19.47
C LYS A 375 9.39 5.89 20.73
N LEU A 376 9.63 4.88 21.52
CA LEU A 376 8.95 4.64 22.79
C LEU A 376 9.79 5.20 23.92
N TRP A 377 9.34 6.28 24.55
CA TRP A 377 10.12 6.96 25.55
C TRP A 377 10.12 6.27 26.92
N ASP A 378 9.09 5.48 27.22
CA ASP A 378 8.97 4.68 28.45
C ASP A 378 9.89 3.44 28.45
N ILE A 379 10.18 2.86 27.31
CA ILE A 379 11.15 1.76 27.15
C ILE A 379 12.41 2.16 26.37
N GLN A 380 12.57 3.43 26.07
CA GLN A 380 13.77 4.08 25.53
C GLN A 380 14.33 3.45 24.24
N ARG A 381 13.47 3.01 23.32
CA ARG A 381 13.85 2.45 22.05
C ARG A 381 12.88 2.81 20.91
N LYS A 382 13.31 2.57 19.69
CA LYS A 382 12.45 2.64 18.49
C LYS A 382 11.60 1.38 18.39
N LEU A 383 10.52 1.46 17.62
CA LEU A 383 9.80 0.26 17.17
C LEU A 383 10.73 -0.61 16.31
N SER A 384 10.67 -1.92 16.50
CA SER A 384 11.29 -2.88 15.58
C SER A 384 10.53 -2.94 14.24
N VAL A 385 11.10 -3.61 13.24
CA VAL A 385 10.44 -3.83 11.94
C VAL A 385 9.14 -4.62 12.14
N THR A 386 9.18 -5.69 12.97
CA THR A 386 8.00 -6.52 13.26
C THR A 386 6.90 -5.72 13.98
N GLU A 387 7.26 -4.89 14.95
CA GLU A 387 6.30 -4.03 15.64
C GLU A 387 5.70 -2.97 14.70
N SER A 388 6.52 -2.41 13.80
CA SER A 388 6.06 -1.49 12.75
C SER A 388 5.16 -2.18 11.73
N LEU A 389 5.39 -3.48 11.47
CA LEU A 389 4.54 -4.33 10.64
C LEU A 389 3.14 -4.47 11.28
N ARG A 390 3.09 -4.86 12.56
CA ARG A 390 1.84 -4.97 13.34
C ARG A 390 1.11 -3.64 13.44
N LEU A 391 1.84 -2.53 13.53
CA LEU A 391 1.28 -1.18 13.56
C LEU A 391 0.53 -0.82 12.26
N GLN A 392 0.86 -1.48 11.14
CA GLN A 392 0.18 -1.36 9.85
C GLN A 392 -0.85 -2.49 9.62
N GLY A 393 -1.05 -3.38 10.59
CA GLY A 393 -2.02 -4.47 10.49
C GLY A 393 -1.61 -5.59 9.54
N PHE A 394 -0.32 -5.70 9.22
CA PHE A 394 0.19 -6.84 8.47
C PHE A 394 0.29 -8.08 9.37
N PRO A 395 0.13 -9.29 8.83
CA PRO A 395 0.32 -10.53 9.58
C PRO A 395 1.79 -10.77 9.92
N ASP A 396 2.06 -11.46 11.02
CA ASP A 396 3.42 -11.75 11.49
C ASP A 396 4.23 -12.64 10.53
N GLU A 397 3.55 -13.38 9.65
CA GLU A 397 4.14 -14.21 8.60
C GLU A 397 4.74 -13.39 7.44
N PHE A 398 4.43 -12.10 7.35
CA PHE A 398 4.96 -11.21 6.32
C PHE A 398 6.46 -10.97 6.55
N ASN A 399 7.26 -11.09 5.50
CA ASN A 399 8.70 -11.03 5.60
C ASN A 399 9.33 -10.00 4.66
N PHE A 400 10.41 -9.39 5.13
CA PHE A 400 11.23 -8.47 4.34
C PHE A 400 12.51 -9.16 3.85
N ARG A 401 12.82 -9.01 2.57
CA ARG A 401 14.09 -9.46 1.94
C ARG A 401 14.98 -8.27 1.58
N VAL A 402 14.91 -7.23 2.38
CA VAL A 402 15.62 -5.96 2.21
C VAL A 402 16.26 -5.55 3.54
N SER A 403 17.08 -4.50 3.53
CA SER A 403 17.65 -3.95 4.76
C SER A 403 16.57 -3.41 5.69
N LYS A 404 16.85 -3.33 7.02
CA LYS A 404 15.93 -2.71 8.00
C LYS A 404 15.49 -1.30 7.57
N ALA A 405 16.41 -0.50 7.01
CA ALA A 405 16.09 0.84 6.53
C ALA A 405 15.05 0.83 5.40
N GLN A 406 15.19 -0.08 4.45
CA GLN A 406 14.21 -0.26 3.37
C GLN A 406 12.88 -0.82 3.90
N ALA A 407 12.90 -1.75 4.86
CA ALA A 407 11.68 -2.26 5.48
C ALA A 407 10.88 -1.14 6.16
N TYR A 408 11.53 -0.27 6.93
CA TYR A 408 10.88 0.91 7.51
C TYR A 408 10.35 1.88 6.45
N LYS A 409 11.10 2.14 5.37
CA LYS A 409 10.66 2.97 4.25
C LYS A 409 9.38 2.38 3.62
N GLN A 410 9.37 1.10 3.36
CA GLN A 410 8.24 0.38 2.77
C GLN A 410 7.00 0.41 3.68
N LEU A 411 7.15 0.15 4.98
CA LEU A 411 6.07 0.23 5.96
C LEU A 411 5.51 1.66 6.09
N GLY A 412 6.37 2.68 6.04
CA GLY A 412 5.95 4.07 6.06
C GLY A 412 5.12 4.50 4.85
N ASN A 413 5.45 3.94 3.67
CA ASN A 413 4.72 4.18 2.43
C ASN A 413 3.45 3.32 2.29
N SER A 414 3.36 2.22 3.04
CA SER A 414 2.23 1.29 2.96
C SER A 414 0.95 1.85 3.59
N VAL A 415 -0.14 1.15 3.38
CA VAL A 415 -1.45 1.40 3.99
C VAL A 415 -1.65 0.54 5.24
N THR A 416 -2.65 0.87 6.04
CA THR A 416 -3.12 0.00 7.12
C THR A 416 -4.09 -1.04 6.56
N VAL A 417 -3.70 -2.31 6.64
CA VAL A 417 -4.45 -3.45 6.07
C VAL A 417 -5.88 -3.52 6.61
N ASN A 418 -6.08 -3.31 7.91
CA ASN A 418 -7.40 -3.36 8.56
C ASN A 418 -8.40 -2.37 7.96
N VAL A 419 -7.96 -1.16 7.60
CA VAL A 419 -8.84 -0.15 7.01
C VAL A 419 -9.29 -0.60 5.62
N VAL A 420 -8.34 -1.08 4.81
CA VAL A 420 -8.62 -1.59 3.46
C VAL A 420 -9.56 -2.78 3.53
N GLN A 421 -9.29 -3.74 4.43
CA GLN A 421 -10.14 -4.92 4.64
C GLN A 421 -11.58 -4.51 4.93
N ALA A 422 -11.80 -3.56 5.84
CA ALA A 422 -13.13 -3.10 6.20
C ALA A 422 -13.85 -2.39 5.03
N ILE A 423 -13.13 -1.58 4.22
CA ILE A 423 -13.73 -0.94 3.04
C ILE A 423 -14.13 -1.99 2.00
N ILE A 424 -13.24 -2.93 1.70
CA ILE A 424 -13.51 -4.02 0.72
C ILE A 424 -14.68 -4.88 1.18
N GLU A 425 -14.80 -5.18 2.47
CA GLU A 425 -15.95 -5.91 3.02
C GLU A 425 -17.27 -5.19 2.69
N ASN A 426 -17.33 -3.86 2.80
CA ASN A 426 -18.53 -3.10 2.43
C ASN A 426 -18.76 -3.07 0.91
N ILE A 427 -17.70 -3.02 0.09
CA ILE A 427 -17.82 -3.14 -1.37
C ILE A 427 -18.43 -4.49 -1.75
N ILE A 428 -18.00 -5.59 -1.13
CA ILE A 428 -18.52 -6.92 -1.45
C ILE A 428 -19.98 -7.06 -1.03
N LYS A 429 -20.38 -6.53 0.13
CA LYS A 429 -21.79 -6.55 0.60
C LYS A 429 -22.77 -5.87 -0.35
N ILE A 430 -22.34 -4.87 -1.10
CA ILE A 430 -23.21 -4.18 -2.08
C ILE A 430 -23.12 -4.80 -3.48
N LYS A 431 -22.12 -5.65 -3.72
CA LYS A 431 -21.97 -6.39 -4.98
C LYS A 431 -22.97 -7.56 -5.08
N ASP A 432 -23.25 -8.23 -3.95
CA ASP A 432 -24.16 -9.36 -3.80
C ASP A 432 -25.61 -8.88 -3.67
#